data_119888a345c0bc8a93c96505bc292808
#
_entry.id   119888a345c0bc8a93c96505bc292808
#
_cell.length_a   1.000
_cell.length_b   1.000
_cell.length_c   1.000
_cell.angle_alpha   90.00
_cell.angle_beta   90.00
_cell.angle_gamma   90.00
#
_symmetry.space_group_name_H-M   'P 1'
#
loop_
_entity.id
_entity.type
_entity.pdbx_description
1 polymer ?
#
loop_
_entity_poly.entity_id
_entity_poly.type
_entity_poly.pdbx_seq_one_letter_code
_entity_poly.pdbx_strand_id
1 'polypeptide(L)'
;GSNSHKQEVYVLIFDNGRSKLLESQTDRQMLHCIDCGICQAVCPITESIGTTGGNENNYGPPSYIRAVYDGGQREFGHYAGLCNMCGKCNVHCPVHIDFKNSFLHLRYENVQQKQRSQKERLFYMVWRKTMLKREFMNWKTVNPLRYAVETLFLKSKTGIRKLPQPATKSFNQMWRDKM
;
A
#
# COMPACT_ATOMS: atom_id res chain seq x y z
N GLY A 1 -3.00 -61.51 22.44
CA GLY A 1 -3.93 -60.88 21.56
C GLY A 1 -3.54 -59.42 21.39
N SER A 2 -2.84 -59.07 20.30
CA SER A 2 -2.54 -57.69 19.97
C SER A 2 -3.78 -57.04 19.36
N ASN A 3 -4.47 -56.18 20.14
CA ASN A 3 -5.45 -55.27 19.60
C ASN A 3 -4.72 -54.26 18.72
N SER A 4 -4.65 -54.56 17.43
CA SER A 4 -4.28 -53.55 16.44
C SER A 4 -5.42 -52.53 16.35
N HIS A 5 -5.32 -51.45 17.11
CA HIS A 5 -6.17 -50.30 16.88
C HIS A 5 -5.88 -49.80 15.46
N LYS A 6 -6.83 -50.00 14.53
CA LYS A 6 -6.81 -49.34 13.22
C LYS A 6 -6.80 -47.86 13.49
N GLN A 7 -5.66 -47.22 13.20
CA GLN A 7 -5.57 -45.74 13.18
C GLN A 7 -6.28 -45.27 11.93
N GLU A 8 -7.33 -44.49 12.10
CA GLU A 8 -8.00 -43.78 11.00
C GLU A 8 -7.38 -42.39 10.84
N VAL A 9 -6.97 -42.05 9.64
CA VAL A 9 -6.41 -40.77 9.33
C VAL A 9 -7.41 -40.01 8.45
N TYR A 10 -7.85 -38.86 8.92
CA TYR A 10 -8.73 -37.96 8.19
C TYR A 10 -7.90 -36.82 7.64
N VAL A 11 -7.99 -36.60 6.33
CA VAL A 11 -7.32 -35.47 5.64
C VAL A 11 -8.40 -34.52 5.16
N LEU A 12 -8.37 -33.28 5.68
CA LEU A 12 -9.26 -32.19 5.30
C LEU A 12 -8.46 -31.17 4.48
N ILE A 13 -8.89 -30.95 3.24
CA ILE A 13 -8.26 -29.97 2.35
C ILE A 13 -9.15 -28.74 2.30
N PHE A 14 -8.59 -27.59 2.74
CA PHE A 14 -9.27 -26.30 2.70
C PHE A 14 -8.62 -25.41 1.65
N ASP A 15 -9.40 -24.89 0.71
CA ASP A 15 -8.91 -23.92 -0.27
C ASP A 15 -8.77 -22.51 0.32
N ASN A 16 -9.76 -22.08 1.09
CA ASN A 16 -9.81 -20.76 1.73
C ASN A 16 -9.45 -19.61 0.78
N GLY A 17 -9.92 -19.66 -0.48
CA GLY A 17 -9.66 -18.64 -1.49
C GLY A 17 -8.26 -18.67 -2.12
N ARG A 18 -7.35 -19.54 -1.65
CA ARG A 18 -5.95 -19.58 -2.13
C ARG A 18 -5.83 -20.00 -3.60
N SER A 19 -6.75 -20.79 -4.12
CA SER A 19 -6.79 -21.15 -5.56
C SER A 19 -6.90 -19.91 -6.46
N LYS A 20 -7.54 -18.84 -6.01
CA LYS A 20 -7.65 -17.59 -6.76
C LYS A 20 -6.29 -16.92 -7.01
N LEU A 21 -5.31 -17.14 -6.12
CA LEU A 21 -3.95 -16.65 -6.30
C LEU A 21 -3.26 -17.23 -7.53
N LEU A 22 -3.65 -18.43 -7.96
CA LEU A 22 -3.10 -19.08 -9.16
C LEU A 22 -3.44 -18.32 -10.45
N GLU A 23 -4.56 -17.61 -10.48
CA GLU A 23 -5.01 -16.85 -11.64
C GLU A 23 -4.14 -15.61 -11.87
N SER A 24 -3.54 -15.06 -10.81
CA SER A 24 -2.67 -13.90 -10.90
C SER A 24 -1.22 -14.30 -11.14
N GLN A 25 -0.63 -13.87 -12.25
CA GLN A 25 0.80 -14.11 -12.53
C GLN A 25 1.71 -13.46 -11.48
N THR A 26 1.31 -12.32 -10.93
CA THR A 26 2.06 -11.56 -9.93
C THR A 26 1.93 -12.18 -8.55
N ASP A 27 0.71 -12.51 -8.14
CA ASP A 27 0.41 -12.83 -6.73
C ASP A 27 0.45 -14.31 -6.42
N ARG A 28 0.47 -15.21 -7.44
CA ARG A 28 0.62 -16.67 -7.24
C ARG A 28 1.87 -17.06 -6.46
N GLN A 29 2.92 -16.25 -6.47
CA GLN A 29 4.11 -16.45 -5.67
C GLN A 29 3.82 -16.44 -4.15
N MET A 30 2.68 -15.87 -3.72
CA MET A 30 2.23 -15.94 -2.32
C MET A 30 1.98 -17.36 -1.83
N LEU A 31 1.73 -18.30 -2.75
CA LEU A 31 1.57 -19.72 -2.41
C LEU A 31 2.87 -20.39 -1.94
N HIS A 32 4.03 -19.79 -2.25
CA HIS A 32 5.32 -20.25 -1.75
C HIS A 32 5.61 -19.82 -0.30
N CYS A 33 4.74 -19.00 0.29
CA CYS A 33 4.95 -18.47 1.63
C CYS A 33 4.92 -19.59 2.68
N ILE A 34 6.01 -19.70 3.45
CA ILE A 34 6.17 -20.67 4.55
C ILE A 34 5.74 -20.11 5.91
N ASP A 35 5.11 -18.95 5.92
CA ASP A 35 4.61 -18.23 7.11
C ASP A 35 5.66 -18.04 8.23
N CYS A 36 6.93 -17.81 7.87
CA CYS A 36 8.05 -17.63 8.82
C CYS A 36 8.00 -16.32 9.61
N GLY A 37 7.14 -15.35 9.26
CA GLY A 37 6.95 -14.09 9.98
C GLY A 37 8.04 -13.03 9.82
N ILE A 38 9.18 -13.30 9.16
CA ILE A 38 10.30 -12.35 9.04
C ILE A 38 9.86 -11.04 8.37
N CYS A 39 9.08 -11.11 7.30
CA CYS A 39 8.59 -9.93 6.59
C CYS A 39 7.72 -9.02 7.47
N GLN A 40 7.03 -9.58 8.44
CA GLN A 40 6.25 -8.87 9.45
C GLN A 40 7.19 -8.18 10.44
N ALA A 41 8.19 -8.88 10.96
CA ALA A 41 9.13 -8.36 11.95
C ALA A 41 9.94 -7.16 11.43
N VAL A 42 10.27 -7.13 10.13
CA VAL A 42 11.04 -6.04 9.51
C VAL A 42 10.16 -4.92 8.91
N CYS A 43 8.85 -5.06 8.99
CA CYS A 43 7.92 -4.11 8.37
C CYS A 43 7.72 -2.87 9.24
N PRO A 44 8.12 -1.66 8.79
CA PRO A 44 7.94 -0.43 9.56
C PRO A 44 6.48 -0.05 9.75
N ILE A 45 5.59 -0.51 8.87
CA ILE A 45 4.15 -0.30 9.02
C ILE A 45 3.60 -1.16 10.15
N THR A 46 3.96 -2.44 10.19
CA THR A 46 3.56 -3.34 11.28
C THR A 46 4.10 -2.85 12.63
N GLU A 47 5.33 -2.34 12.67
CA GLU A 47 5.92 -1.75 13.86
C GLU A 47 5.17 -0.49 14.34
N SER A 48 4.71 0.36 13.40
CA SER A 48 4.09 1.65 13.73
C SER A 48 2.62 1.55 14.11
N ILE A 49 1.85 0.72 13.41
CA ILE A 49 0.39 0.62 13.59
C ILE A 49 -0.07 -0.69 14.26
N GLY A 50 0.88 -1.58 14.55
CA GLY A 50 0.59 -2.89 15.12
C GLY A 50 -0.18 -3.78 14.14
N THR A 51 -1.05 -4.62 14.72
CA THR A 51 -1.73 -5.71 14.03
C THR A 51 -3.09 -5.33 13.44
N THR A 52 -3.36 -4.05 13.23
CA THR A 52 -4.67 -3.49 12.91
C THR A 52 -5.21 -3.80 11.50
N GLY A 53 -4.78 -4.84 10.84
CA GLY A 53 -5.17 -5.03 9.45
C GLY A 53 -5.36 -6.47 8.98
N GLY A 54 -5.47 -7.43 9.87
CA GLY A 54 -5.66 -8.82 9.47
C GLY A 54 -6.45 -9.61 10.51
N ASN A 55 -6.84 -10.81 10.15
CA ASN A 55 -7.33 -11.80 11.12
C ASN A 55 -6.32 -11.94 12.26
N GLU A 56 -6.80 -12.14 13.47
CA GLU A 56 -6.06 -12.08 14.75
C GLU A 56 -4.71 -12.84 14.80
N ASN A 57 -4.40 -13.69 13.84
CA ASN A 57 -3.21 -14.53 13.82
C ASN A 57 -2.26 -14.30 12.62
N ASN A 58 -2.57 -13.39 11.68
CA ASN A 58 -1.77 -13.22 10.47
C ASN A 58 -1.57 -11.75 10.17
N TYR A 59 -0.36 -11.25 10.42
CA TYR A 59 0.00 -9.85 10.27
C TYR A 59 1.13 -9.67 9.23
N GLY A 60 1.17 -8.49 8.61
CA GLY A 60 2.25 -8.12 7.72
C GLY A 60 1.95 -8.37 6.23
N PRO A 61 2.96 -8.21 5.37
CA PRO A 61 2.77 -8.16 3.92
C PRO A 61 1.97 -9.32 3.31
N PRO A 62 2.22 -10.60 3.65
CA PRO A 62 1.46 -11.71 3.07
C PRO A 62 -0.01 -11.66 3.42
N SER A 63 -0.34 -11.27 4.65
CA SER A 63 -1.72 -11.24 5.13
C SER A 63 -2.55 -10.18 4.42
N TYR A 64 -1.98 -9.01 4.17
CA TYR A 64 -2.66 -7.96 3.43
C TYR A 64 -2.99 -8.39 2.00
N ILE A 65 -2.09 -9.12 1.34
CA ILE A 65 -2.32 -9.61 -0.01
C ILE A 65 -3.36 -10.74 0.01
N ARG A 66 -3.22 -11.73 0.92
CA ARG A 66 -4.18 -12.83 1.04
C ARG A 66 -5.58 -12.34 1.36
N ALA A 67 -5.73 -11.37 2.27
CA ALA A 67 -7.04 -10.82 2.66
C ALA A 67 -7.83 -10.32 1.45
N VAL A 68 -7.17 -9.75 0.45
CA VAL A 68 -7.82 -9.31 -0.78
C VAL A 68 -8.41 -10.48 -1.57
N TYR A 69 -7.72 -11.63 -1.61
CA TYR A 69 -8.19 -12.82 -2.31
C TYR A 69 -9.25 -13.59 -1.52
N ASP A 70 -9.17 -13.57 -0.20
CA ASP A 70 -10.13 -14.24 0.69
C ASP A 70 -11.43 -13.45 0.82
N GLY A 71 -11.34 -12.15 1.12
CA GLY A 71 -12.48 -11.28 1.42
C GLY A 71 -12.84 -10.27 0.34
N GLY A 72 -12.03 -10.16 -0.71
CA GLY A 72 -12.30 -9.32 -1.87
C GLY A 72 -11.63 -7.95 -1.84
N GLN A 73 -11.39 -7.46 -3.05
CA GLN A 73 -10.70 -6.19 -3.31
C GLN A 73 -11.43 -4.97 -2.71
N ARG A 74 -12.75 -5.02 -2.68
CA ARG A 74 -13.57 -3.89 -2.19
C ARG A 74 -13.39 -3.66 -0.70
N GLU A 75 -13.29 -4.73 0.07
CA GLU A 75 -13.17 -4.66 1.53
C GLU A 75 -11.71 -4.49 1.95
N PHE A 76 -10.81 -5.28 1.40
CA PHE A 76 -9.42 -5.38 1.86
C PHE A 76 -8.40 -4.65 0.98
N GLY A 77 -8.78 -4.19 -0.21
CA GLY A 77 -7.86 -3.53 -1.14
C GLY A 77 -7.20 -2.26 -0.57
N HIS A 78 -7.81 -1.61 0.42
CA HIS A 78 -7.25 -0.43 1.07
C HIS A 78 -5.95 -0.74 1.84
N TYR A 79 -5.72 -1.98 2.27
CA TYR A 79 -4.47 -2.39 2.94
C TYR A 79 -3.25 -2.24 2.04
N ALA A 80 -3.41 -2.40 0.72
CA ALA A 80 -2.33 -2.12 -0.21
C ALA A 80 -1.81 -0.67 -0.12
N GLY A 81 -2.69 0.27 0.29
CA GLY A 81 -2.35 1.68 0.52
C GLY A 81 -1.44 1.91 1.73
N LEU A 82 -1.48 1.05 2.73
CA LEU A 82 -0.66 1.17 3.95
C LEU A 82 0.84 0.93 3.68
N CYS A 83 1.18 0.11 2.69
CA CYS A 83 2.56 -0.20 2.37
C CYS A 83 3.33 1.05 1.92
N ASN A 84 4.45 1.38 2.55
CA ASN A 84 5.33 2.49 2.17
C ASN A 84 6.35 2.13 1.08
N MET A 85 6.27 0.93 0.50
CA MET A 85 7.12 0.43 -0.58
C MET A 85 8.63 0.37 -0.26
N CYS A 86 9.01 0.25 1.01
CA CYS A 86 10.42 0.23 1.44
C CYS A 86 11.21 -1.00 0.96
N GLY A 87 10.54 -2.10 0.59
CA GLY A 87 11.16 -3.32 0.06
C GLY A 87 11.84 -4.22 1.09
N LYS A 88 11.84 -3.89 2.39
CA LYS A 88 12.47 -4.73 3.43
C LYS A 88 11.94 -6.16 3.43
N CYS A 89 10.64 -6.35 3.24
CA CYS A 89 10.03 -7.68 3.17
C CYS A 89 10.55 -8.53 2.01
N ASN A 90 10.85 -7.93 0.85
CA ASN A 90 11.44 -8.64 -0.30
C ASN A 90 12.85 -9.15 0.02
N VAL A 91 13.68 -8.26 0.60
CA VAL A 91 15.10 -8.57 0.89
C VAL A 91 15.24 -9.69 1.92
N HIS A 92 14.33 -9.72 2.90
CA HIS A 92 14.41 -10.69 4.01
C HIS A 92 13.59 -11.96 3.77
N CYS A 93 12.89 -12.07 2.64
CA CYS A 93 12.08 -13.26 2.37
C CYS A 93 12.94 -14.45 1.98
N PRO A 94 12.94 -15.57 2.76
CA PRO A 94 13.76 -16.73 2.47
C PRO A 94 13.34 -17.47 1.20
N VAL A 95 12.11 -17.29 0.74
CA VAL A 95 11.56 -17.88 -0.49
C VAL A 95 11.43 -16.85 -1.63
N HIS A 96 12.04 -15.68 -1.46
CA HIS A 96 12.16 -14.62 -2.48
C HIS A 96 10.85 -14.14 -3.10
N ILE A 97 9.79 -13.99 -2.29
CA ILE A 97 8.51 -13.43 -2.75
C ILE A 97 8.68 -11.94 -3.00
N ASP A 98 8.24 -11.46 -4.17
CA ASP A 98 8.22 -10.04 -4.52
C ASP A 98 6.94 -9.36 -4.04
N PHE A 99 6.85 -9.10 -2.74
CA PHE A 99 5.74 -8.38 -2.13
C PHE A 99 5.53 -7.00 -2.72
N LYS A 100 6.62 -6.32 -3.11
CA LYS A 100 6.54 -4.96 -3.65
C LYS A 100 5.75 -4.94 -4.95
N ASN A 101 5.99 -5.90 -5.85
CA ASN A 101 5.26 -6.01 -7.09
C ASN A 101 3.80 -6.38 -6.85
N SER A 102 3.51 -7.29 -5.91
CA SER A 102 2.15 -7.64 -5.51
C SER A 102 1.38 -6.42 -4.96
N PHE A 103 2.00 -5.60 -4.11
CA PHE A 103 1.35 -4.37 -3.63
C PHE A 103 1.08 -3.35 -4.75
N LEU A 104 1.98 -3.22 -5.71
CA LEU A 104 1.76 -2.37 -6.88
C LEU A 104 0.59 -2.88 -7.73
N HIS A 105 0.52 -4.19 -7.95
CA HIS A 105 -0.58 -4.83 -8.67
C HIS A 105 -1.93 -4.58 -7.99
N LEU A 106 -2.02 -4.82 -6.69
CA LEU A 106 -3.24 -4.54 -5.92
C LEU A 106 -3.65 -3.06 -5.95
N ARG A 107 -2.69 -2.14 -5.89
CA ARG A 107 -2.97 -0.70 -6.03
C ARG A 107 -3.49 -0.35 -7.42
N TYR A 108 -2.93 -0.96 -8.45
CA TYR A 108 -3.40 -0.79 -9.81
C TYR A 108 -4.85 -1.28 -9.96
N GLU A 109 -5.15 -2.47 -9.45
CA GLU A 109 -6.51 -3.00 -9.47
C GLU A 109 -7.51 -2.13 -8.70
N ASN A 110 -7.14 -1.61 -7.54
CA ASN A 110 -7.96 -0.67 -6.78
C ASN A 110 -8.35 0.56 -7.60
N VAL A 111 -7.43 1.06 -8.43
CA VAL A 111 -7.69 2.20 -9.31
C VAL A 111 -8.60 1.79 -10.46
N GLN A 112 -8.38 0.63 -11.08
CA GLN A 112 -9.19 0.12 -12.19
C GLN A 112 -10.64 -0.16 -11.76
N GLN A 113 -10.82 -0.76 -10.61
CA GLN A 113 -12.14 -1.06 -10.03
C GLN A 113 -12.83 0.17 -9.42
N LYS A 114 -12.24 1.36 -9.57
CA LYS A 114 -12.79 2.65 -9.11
C LYS A 114 -13.16 2.66 -7.62
N GLN A 115 -12.42 1.93 -6.79
CA GLN A 115 -12.66 1.84 -5.34
C GLN A 115 -12.48 3.17 -4.60
N ARG A 116 -11.80 4.15 -5.21
CA ARG A 116 -11.62 5.49 -4.65
C ARG A 116 -12.86 6.36 -4.82
N SER A 117 -13.10 7.25 -3.84
CA SER A 117 -14.21 8.18 -3.89
C SER A 117 -14.16 9.09 -5.14
N GLN A 118 -15.31 9.50 -5.64
CA GLN A 118 -15.38 10.40 -6.80
C GLN A 118 -14.67 11.75 -6.55
N LYS A 119 -14.74 12.26 -5.32
CA LYS A 119 -14.05 13.49 -4.90
C LYS A 119 -12.54 13.36 -5.00
N GLU A 120 -11.99 12.23 -4.55
CA GLU A 120 -10.56 11.94 -4.63
C GLU A 120 -10.10 11.79 -6.08
N ARG A 121 -10.88 11.11 -6.92
CA ARG A 121 -10.59 10.96 -8.36
C ARG A 121 -10.56 12.31 -9.08
N LEU A 122 -11.54 13.17 -8.80
CA LEU A 122 -11.60 14.52 -9.35
C LEU A 122 -10.39 15.35 -8.90
N PHE A 123 -10.05 15.30 -7.61
CA PHE A 123 -8.88 15.96 -7.06
C PHE A 123 -7.59 15.55 -7.80
N TYR A 124 -7.33 14.26 -7.95
CA TYR A 124 -6.14 13.78 -8.66
C TYR A 124 -6.14 14.11 -10.16
N MET A 125 -7.32 14.14 -10.78
CA MET A 125 -7.44 14.57 -12.19
C MET A 125 -7.06 16.04 -12.37
N VAL A 126 -7.58 16.91 -11.53
CA VAL A 126 -7.26 18.34 -11.55
C VAL A 126 -5.78 18.55 -11.21
N TRP A 127 -5.32 17.92 -10.13
CA TRP A 127 -3.93 18.00 -9.70
C TRP A 127 -2.96 17.56 -10.80
N ARG A 128 -3.22 16.44 -11.49
CA ARG A 128 -2.42 15.98 -12.62
C ARG A 128 -2.38 17.01 -13.75
N LYS A 129 -3.55 17.55 -14.15
CA LYS A 129 -3.61 18.55 -15.23
C LYS A 129 -2.84 19.83 -14.89
N THR A 130 -2.87 20.27 -13.65
CA THR A 130 -2.20 21.48 -13.20
C THR A 130 -0.70 21.24 -13.05
N MET A 131 -0.27 20.12 -12.45
CA MET A 131 1.15 19.82 -12.18
C MET A 131 1.93 19.44 -13.44
N LEU A 132 1.27 18.97 -14.50
CA LEU A 132 1.93 18.71 -15.79
C LEU A 132 2.25 20.00 -16.58
N LYS A 133 1.65 21.13 -16.22
CA LYS A 133 1.93 22.42 -16.87
C LYS A 133 3.00 23.17 -16.09
N ARG A 134 4.20 23.25 -16.67
CA ARG A 134 5.36 23.90 -16.05
C ARG A 134 5.12 25.39 -15.75
N GLU A 135 4.35 26.07 -16.61
CA GLU A 135 3.96 27.47 -16.42
C GLU A 135 3.17 27.67 -15.13
N PHE A 136 2.25 26.74 -14.84
CA PHE A 136 1.45 26.78 -13.62
C PHE A 136 2.31 26.60 -12.37
N MET A 137 3.31 25.73 -12.41
CA MET A 137 4.24 25.53 -11.29
C MET A 137 5.15 26.74 -11.03
N ASN A 138 5.45 27.53 -12.06
CA ASN A 138 6.29 28.73 -11.96
C ASN A 138 5.48 30.00 -11.67
N TRP A 139 4.15 29.93 -11.65
CA TRP A 139 3.31 31.10 -11.44
C TRP A 139 3.44 31.62 -10.01
N LYS A 140 3.81 32.89 -9.87
CA LYS A 140 4.06 33.56 -8.58
C LYS A 140 2.86 33.52 -7.62
N THR A 141 1.64 33.47 -8.16
CA THR A 141 0.38 33.41 -7.39
C THR A 141 0.05 32.03 -6.80
N VAL A 142 0.76 30.99 -7.21
CA VAL A 142 0.53 29.64 -6.68
C VAL A 142 1.01 29.53 -5.22
N ASN A 143 2.02 30.29 -4.83
CA ASN A 143 2.56 30.23 -3.48
C ASN A 143 1.54 30.60 -2.39
N PRO A 144 0.77 31.70 -2.45
CA PRO A 144 -0.23 32.01 -1.45
C PRO A 144 -1.45 31.06 -1.51
N LEU A 145 -1.86 30.64 -2.72
CA LEU A 145 -2.95 29.68 -2.87
C LEU A 145 -2.56 28.30 -2.35
N ARG A 146 -1.33 27.87 -2.61
CA ARG A 146 -0.76 26.64 -2.06
C ARG A 146 -0.71 26.71 -0.54
N TYR A 147 -0.25 27.81 0.03
CA TYR A 147 -0.22 28.01 1.48
C TYR A 147 -1.63 27.98 2.09
N ALA A 148 -2.61 28.61 1.43
CA ALA A 148 -4.00 28.58 1.89
C ALA A 148 -4.62 27.17 1.80
N VAL A 149 -4.36 26.42 0.73
CA VAL A 149 -4.83 25.04 0.57
C VAL A 149 -4.13 24.12 1.58
N GLU A 150 -2.83 24.28 1.78
CA GLU A 150 -2.07 23.51 2.78
C GLU A 150 -2.54 23.82 4.21
N THR A 151 -2.82 25.08 4.54
CA THR A 151 -3.32 25.46 5.87
C THR A 151 -4.74 24.98 6.12
N LEU A 152 -5.61 25.03 5.12
CA LEU A 152 -7.00 24.58 5.25
C LEU A 152 -7.13 23.05 5.28
N PHE A 153 -6.39 22.36 4.40
CA PHE A 153 -6.49 20.90 4.30
C PHE A 153 -5.62 20.14 5.32
N LEU A 154 -4.42 20.64 5.61
CA LEU A 154 -3.49 19.94 6.49
C LEU A 154 -3.72 20.28 7.97
N LYS A 155 -4.19 21.48 8.30
CA LYS A 155 -4.61 21.79 9.68
C LYS A 155 -5.72 20.86 10.17
N SER A 156 -6.61 20.45 9.29
CA SER A 156 -7.67 19.48 9.60
C SER A 156 -7.16 18.05 9.83
N LYS A 157 -6.05 17.65 9.19
CA LYS A 157 -5.56 16.27 9.22
C LYS A 157 -4.29 16.04 10.05
N THR A 158 -3.45 17.05 10.22
CA THR A 158 -2.12 16.90 10.85
C THR A 158 -2.00 17.50 12.24
N GLY A 159 -3.07 18.10 12.79
CA GLY A 159 -3.09 18.67 14.13
C GLY A 159 -2.07 19.80 14.31
N ILE A 160 -1.12 19.62 15.22
CA ILE A 160 -0.24 20.68 15.73
C ILE A 160 1.03 20.94 14.86
N ARG A 161 1.24 20.19 13.78
CA ARG A 161 2.47 20.34 12.99
C ARG A 161 2.43 21.62 12.16
N LYS A 162 3.39 22.51 12.43
CA LYS A 162 3.63 23.70 11.59
C LYS A 162 4.28 23.25 10.30
N LEU A 163 3.69 23.63 9.18
CA LEU A 163 4.27 23.39 7.86
C LEU A 163 5.48 24.30 7.65
N PRO A 164 6.55 23.81 6.99
CA PRO A 164 7.66 24.66 6.62
C PRO A 164 7.18 25.77 5.66
N GLN A 165 7.69 26.96 5.84
CA GLN A 165 7.34 28.07 4.94
C GLN A 165 7.84 27.76 3.53
N PRO A 166 7.00 27.97 2.49
CA PRO A 166 7.42 27.77 1.12
C PRO A 166 8.53 28.76 0.75
N ALA A 167 9.50 28.31 -0.03
CA ALA A 167 10.55 29.17 -0.55
C ALA A 167 9.96 30.30 -1.40
N THR A 168 10.52 31.50 -1.29
CA THR A 168 10.08 32.70 -2.05
C THR A 168 10.31 32.57 -3.55
N LYS A 169 11.32 31.78 -3.95
CA LYS A 169 11.63 31.46 -5.35
C LYS A 169 11.54 29.96 -5.60
N SER A 170 11.03 29.56 -6.76
CA SER A 170 11.06 28.16 -7.17
C SER A 170 12.51 27.72 -7.46
N PHE A 171 12.79 26.41 -7.33
CA PHE A 171 14.11 25.86 -7.69
C PHE A 171 14.56 26.29 -9.09
N ASN A 172 13.64 26.31 -10.05
CA ASN A 172 13.93 26.72 -11.44
C ASN A 172 14.33 28.21 -11.56
N GLN A 173 13.73 29.08 -10.74
CA GLN A 173 14.14 30.50 -10.67
C GLN A 173 15.52 30.63 -10.04
N MET A 174 15.77 29.94 -8.93
CA MET A 174 17.09 29.92 -8.26
C MET A 174 18.19 29.38 -9.17
N TRP A 175 17.88 28.37 -9.97
CA TRP A 175 18.82 27.79 -10.92
C TRP A 175 19.18 28.76 -12.03
N ARG A 176 18.19 29.46 -12.61
CA ARG A 176 18.43 30.48 -13.67
C ARG A 176 19.19 31.70 -13.16
N ASP A 177 18.95 32.08 -11.91
CA ASP A 177 19.66 33.23 -11.30
C ASP A 177 21.15 32.92 -11.05
N LYS A 178 21.57 31.64 -11.09
CA LYS A 178 22.97 31.19 -10.90
C LYS A 178 23.72 30.89 -12.20
N MET A 179 23.02 30.81 -13.32
CA MET A 179 23.63 30.70 -14.66
C MET A 179 23.84 32.05 -15.31
#